data_63d1d4cf6708f6a346c83eb61ab8913d
#
_entry.id   63d1d4cf6708f6a346c83eb61ab8913d
#
_cell.length_a   1.000
_cell.length_b   1.000
_cell.length_c   1.000
_cell.angle_alpha   90.00
_cell.angle_beta   90.00
_cell.angle_gamma   90.00
#
_symmetry.space_group_name_H-M   'P 1'
#
loop_
_entity.id
_entity.type
_entity.pdbx_description
1 polymer ?
#
loop_
_entity_poly.entity_id
_entity_poly.type
_entity_poly.pdbx_seq_one_letter_code
_entity_poly.pdbx_strand_id
1 'polypeptide(L)'
;TQELEQALANVETVYENNPTMENYLNACNLIEDAFQNAAIKLENQKVYTIQNKAHSDHFMTVASTRFTGTTDGTAEAAKFVFFENEDGTWKIYNKEADTYVGKIGADYSAVPRASETEAEKYLVTSSAEGWSTLKSTTSTNTAHAWLHDNKLAPCYVVGWADTEEASKWKIVPTGEQLTAILNVADE
;
A
#
# COMPACT_ATOMS: atom_id res chain seq x y z
N THR A 1 13.94 -10.43 -1.61
CA THR A 1 13.65 -11.13 -2.89
C THR A 1 14.97 -11.54 -3.53
N GLN A 2 14.95 -12.51 -4.44
CA GLN A 2 16.14 -13.00 -5.14
C GLN A 2 16.88 -11.90 -5.89
N GLU A 3 16.16 -10.91 -6.43
CA GLU A 3 16.73 -9.75 -7.12
C GLU A 3 17.51 -8.82 -6.17
N LEU A 4 16.99 -8.60 -4.96
CA LEU A 4 17.68 -7.78 -3.97
C LEU A 4 18.94 -8.50 -3.44
N GLU A 5 18.87 -9.82 -3.21
CA GLU A 5 20.02 -10.63 -2.83
C GLU A 5 21.09 -10.62 -3.94
N GLN A 6 20.69 -10.69 -5.21
CA GLN A 6 21.60 -10.59 -6.34
C GLN A 6 22.21 -9.20 -6.48
N ALA A 7 21.44 -8.13 -6.25
CA ALA A 7 21.94 -6.75 -6.28
C ALA A 7 22.96 -6.52 -5.17
N LEU A 8 22.72 -7.02 -3.95
CA LEU A 8 23.65 -6.96 -2.83
C LEU A 8 24.95 -7.73 -3.12
N ALA A 9 24.85 -8.94 -3.66
CA ALA A 9 26.02 -9.73 -4.04
C ALA A 9 26.87 -9.04 -5.14
N ASN A 10 26.22 -8.33 -6.07
CA ASN A 10 26.91 -7.54 -7.08
C ASN A 10 27.69 -6.37 -6.46
N VAL A 11 27.15 -5.71 -5.42
CA VAL A 11 27.85 -4.62 -4.72
C VAL A 11 29.09 -5.14 -3.99
N GLU A 12 29.00 -6.28 -3.32
CA GLU A 12 30.16 -6.92 -2.66
C GLU A 12 31.25 -7.25 -3.68
N THR A 13 30.85 -7.80 -4.83
CA THR A 13 31.79 -8.12 -5.92
C THR A 13 32.49 -6.88 -6.49
N VAL A 14 31.75 -5.77 -6.65
CA VAL A 14 32.32 -4.48 -7.11
C VAL A 14 33.29 -3.93 -6.08
N TYR A 15 32.93 -3.99 -4.79
CA TYR A 15 33.78 -3.52 -3.70
C TYR A 15 35.14 -4.26 -3.68
N GLU A 16 35.12 -5.56 -3.86
CA GLU A 16 36.31 -6.40 -3.77
C GLU A 16 37.22 -6.32 -5.03
N ASN A 17 36.62 -6.22 -6.22
CA ASN A 17 37.34 -6.43 -7.47
C ASN A 17 37.58 -5.20 -8.32
N ASN A 18 36.76 -4.15 -8.20
CA ASN A 18 36.89 -2.96 -9.05
C ASN A 18 36.30 -1.69 -8.40
N PRO A 19 36.94 -1.14 -7.37
CA PRO A 19 36.39 -0.05 -6.55
C PRO A 19 36.50 1.32 -7.21
N THR A 20 35.89 1.54 -8.36
CA THR A 20 35.77 2.87 -8.98
C THR A 20 34.48 3.55 -8.52
N MET A 21 34.50 4.89 -8.48
CA MET A 21 33.30 5.68 -8.10
C MET A 21 32.10 5.37 -9.01
N GLU A 22 32.36 5.20 -10.31
CA GLU A 22 31.34 4.86 -11.28
C GLU A 22 30.67 3.50 -10.98
N ASN A 23 31.49 2.49 -10.64
CA ASN A 23 31.00 1.16 -10.31
C ASN A 23 30.20 1.14 -9.01
N TYR A 24 30.60 1.94 -8.01
CA TYR A 24 29.80 2.13 -6.79
C TYR A 24 28.45 2.77 -7.07
N LEU A 25 28.43 3.86 -7.87
CA LEU A 25 27.19 4.51 -8.25
C LEU A 25 26.23 3.57 -8.98
N ASN A 26 26.75 2.79 -9.94
CA ASN A 26 25.96 1.80 -10.68
C ASN A 26 25.43 0.69 -9.75
N ALA A 27 26.24 0.22 -8.82
CA ALA A 27 25.81 -0.78 -7.86
C ALA A 27 24.73 -0.24 -6.89
N CYS A 28 24.86 1.00 -6.42
CA CYS A 28 23.83 1.67 -5.61
C CYS A 28 22.50 1.81 -6.39
N ASN A 29 22.56 2.22 -7.66
CA ASN A 29 21.38 2.35 -8.51
C ASN A 29 20.69 0.98 -8.70
N LEU A 30 21.45 -0.10 -8.89
CA LEU A 30 20.89 -1.46 -9.00
C LEU A 30 20.21 -1.92 -7.72
N ILE A 31 20.76 -1.57 -6.54
CA ILE A 31 20.09 -1.85 -5.26
C ILE A 31 18.80 -1.05 -5.14
N GLU A 32 18.84 0.23 -5.45
CA GLU A 32 17.67 1.10 -5.39
C GLU A 32 16.57 0.59 -6.33
N ASP A 33 16.91 0.22 -7.56
CA ASP A 33 15.98 -0.36 -8.53
C ASP A 33 15.40 -1.70 -8.03
N ALA A 34 16.25 -2.60 -7.50
CA ALA A 34 15.79 -3.87 -6.94
C ALA A 34 14.90 -3.68 -5.72
N PHE A 35 15.21 -2.69 -4.86
CA PHE A 35 14.38 -2.34 -3.72
C PHE A 35 13.03 -1.74 -4.15
N GLN A 36 13.05 -0.84 -5.14
CA GLN A 36 11.85 -0.22 -5.69
C GLN A 36 10.92 -1.24 -6.37
N ASN A 37 11.47 -2.30 -6.95
CA ASN A 37 10.74 -3.34 -7.68
C ASN A 37 10.44 -4.58 -6.83
N ALA A 38 10.98 -4.66 -5.61
CA ALA A 38 10.70 -5.78 -4.72
C ALA A 38 9.21 -5.85 -4.37
N ALA A 39 8.62 -7.02 -4.55
CA ALA A 39 7.27 -7.27 -4.07
C ALA A 39 7.26 -7.12 -2.54
N ILE A 40 6.50 -6.14 -2.04
CA ILE A 40 6.42 -5.87 -0.61
C ILE A 40 5.65 -7.01 0.05
N LYS A 41 6.28 -7.67 1.02
CA LYS A 41 5.56 -8.54 1.93
C LYS A 41 4.93 -7.67 3.01
N LEU A 42 3.60 -7.58 3.00
CA LEU A 42 2.86 -6.92 4.06
C LEU A 42 3.12 -7.61 5.40
N GLU A 43 3.24 -6.82 6.44
CA GLU A 43 3.40 -7.29 7.81
C GLU A 43 2.24 -6.76 8.66
N ASN A 44 1.72 -7.65 9.52
CA ASN A 44 0.60 -7.32 10.39
C ASN A 44 0.91 -6.14 11.31
N GLN A 45 -0.03 -5.19 11.42
CA GLN A 45 0.04 -4.00 12.26
C GLN A 45 1.15 -2.99 11.90
N LYS A 46 1.82 -3.14 10.76
CA LYS A 46 2.74 -2.11 10.27
C LYS A 46 2.01 -1.01 9.51
N VAL A 47 2.66 0.15 9.47
CA VAL A 47 2.14 1.38 8.86
C VAL A 47 2.75 1.57 7.47
N TYR A 48 1.89 1.86 6.51
CA TYR A 48 2.26 2.03 5.10
C TYR A 48 1.62 3.28 4.52
N THR A 49 2.25 3.83 3.49
CA THR A 49 1.60 4.71 2.52
C THR A 49 1.19 3.92 1.29
N ILE A 50 0.15 4.38 0.60
CA ILE A 50 -0.44 3.68 -0.56
C ILE A 50 -0.44 4.65 -1.73
N GLN A 51 0.58 4.55 -2.61
CA GLN A 51 0.81 5.44 -3.75
C GLN A 51 0.22 4.86 -5.03
N ASN A 52 -0.47 5.67 -5.83
CA ASN A 52 -1.08 5.21 -7.07
C ASN A 52 -0.05 5.08 -8.21
N LYS A 53 -0.22 4.09 -9.10
CA LYS A 53 0.68 3.87 -10.24
C LYS A 53 0.44 4.87 -11.37
N ALA A 54 -0.81 5.04 -11.80
CA ALA A 54 -1.13 5.94 -12.91
C ALA A 54 -0.99 7.42 -12.53
N HIS A 55 -1.19 7.72 -11.26
CA HIS A 55 -1.10 9.06 -10.67
C HIS A 55 -0.03 9.03 -9.57
N SER A 56 1.25 8.99 -10.00
CA SER A 56 2.39 8.74 -9.10
C SER A 56 2.63 9.83 -8.05
N ASP A 57 1.98 10.97 -8.18
CA ASP A 57 1.91 12.04 -7.18
C ASP A 57 0.73 11.88 -6.20
N HIS A 58 -0.13 10.87 -6.37
CA HIS A 58 -1.26 10.63 -5.49
C HIS A 58 -0.99 9.51 -4.48
N PHE A 59 -1.20 9.82 -3.22
CA PHE A 59 -1.26 8.87 -2.10
C PHE A 59 -2.70 8.76 -1.61
N MET A 60 -3.13 7.55 -1.32
CA MET A 60 -4.45 7.33 -0.71
C MET A 60 -4.54 8.06 0.63
N THR A 61 -5.65 8.72 0.88
CA THR A 61 -5.95 9.43 2.14
C THR A 61 -7.45 9.37 2.45
N VAL A 62 -7.83 9.89 3.58
CA VAL A 62 -9.24 9.99 4.01
C VAL A 62 -9.71 11.44 3.98
N ALA A 63 -10.86 11.69 3.36
CA ALA A 63 -11.52 12.97 3.39
C ALA A 63 -12.97 12.76 3.82
N SER A 64 -13.27 13.08 5.08
CA SER A 64 -14.61 13.08 5.66
C SER A 64 -15.42 11.79 5.43
N THR A 65 -16.05 11.64 4.28
CA THR A 65 -16.96 10.51 3.95
C THR A 65 -16.43 9.57 2.88
N ARG A 66 -15.21 9.81 2.36
CA ARG A 66 -14.64 9.04 1.25
C ARG A 66 -13.11 8.92 1.38
N PHE A 67 -12.57 7.90 0.73
CA PHE A 67 -11.14 7.84 0.44
C PHE A 67 -10.84 8.64 -0.82
N THR A 68 -9.74 9.38 -0.80
CA THR A 68 -9.31 10.29 -1.88
C THR A 68 -7.81 10.15 -2.12
N GLY A 69 -7.28 10.89 -3.11
CA GLY A 69 -5.84 11.08 -3.31
C GLY A 69 -5.34 12.39 -2.70
N THR A 70 -4.13 12.38 -2.15
CA THR A 70 -3.37 13.56 -1.73
C THR A 70 -2.00 13.55 -2.38
N THR A 71 -1.41 14.72 -2.60
CA THR A 71 -0.01 14.83 -3.05
C THR A 71 1.00 14.83 -1.89
N ASP A 72 0.52 14.88 -0.65
CA ASP A 72 1.36 14.79 0.54
C ASP A 72 1.33 13.37 1.13
N GLY A 73 2.26 12.52 0.68
CA GLY A 73 2.43 11.16 1.19
C GLY A 73 3.02 11.09 2.61
N THR A 74 3.47 12.21 3.18
CA THR A 74 4.01 12.27 4.55
C THR A 74 2.95 12.61 5.60
N ALA A 75 1.77 13.09 5.16
CA ALA A 75 0.67 13.42 6.05
C ALA A 75 0.18 12.18 6.83
N GLU A 76 -0.18 12.38 8.10
CA GLU A 76 -0.74 11.29 8.94
C GLU A 76 -1.99 10.66 8.30
N ALA A 77 -2.83 11.49 7.66
CA ALA A 77 -4.02 11.01 6.93
C ALA A 77 -3.71 10.14 5.70
N ALA A 78 -2.45 10.10 5.22
CA ALA A 78 -2.01 9.21 4.13
C ALA A 78 -1.39 7.90 4.65
N LYS A 79 -1.36 7.69 5.98
CA LYS A 79 -0.79 6.49 6.60
C LYS A 79 -1.88 5.49 6.95
N PHE A 80 -1.66 4.25 6.57
CA PHE A 80 -2.59 3.14 6.77
C PHE A 80 -1.91 1.97 7.48
N VAL A 81 -2.66 1.31 8.36
CA VAL A 81 -2.26 0.08 9.04
C VAL A 81 -2.95 -1.10 8.37
N PHE A 82 -2.21 -2.15 8.12
CA PHE A 82 -2.75 -3.39 7.59
C PHE A 82 -2.87 -4.44 8.71
N PHE A 83 -4.06 -5.01 8.88
CA PHE A 83 -4.34 -6.10 9.81
C PHE A 83 -4.60 -7.38 9.03
N GLU A 84 -3.76 -8.38 9.25
CA GLU A 84 -3.87 -9.69 8.62
C GLU A 84 -5.01 -10.50 9.25
N ASN A 85 -5.87 -11.06 8.42
CA ASN A 85 -6.90 -12.02 8.84
C ASN A 85 -6.36 -13.46 8.68
N GLU A 86 -6.96 -14.41 9.40
CA GLU A 86 -6.60 -15.84 9.34
C GLU A 86 -6.70 -16.44 7.93
N ASP A 87 -7.53 -15.86 7.06
CA ASP A 87 -7.74 -16.30 5.67
C ASP A 87 -6.76 -15.67 4.66
N GLY A 88 -5.74 -14.92 5.13
CA GLY A 88 -4.73 -14.26 4.32
C GLY A 88 -5.24 -12.98 3.63
N THR A 89 -6.44 -12.51 3.96
CA THR A 89 -6.92 -11.18 3.56
C THR A 89 -6.52 -10.12 4.56
N TRP A 90 -6.71 -8.85 4.19
CA TRP A 90 -6.27 -7.71 4.99
C TRP A 90 -7.41 -6.73 5.24
N LYS A 91 -7.53 -6.25 6.47
CA LYS A 91 -8.28 -5.04 6.80
C LYS A 91 -7.31 -3.85 6.75
N ILE A 92 -7.78 -2.73 6.25
CA ILE A 92 -6.97 -1.53 6.05
C ILE A 92 -7.57 -0.41 6.90
N TYR A 93 -6.76 0.16 7.79
CA TYR A 93 -7.19 1.14 8.78
C TYR A 93 -6.38 2.43 8.67
N ASN A 94 -7.04 3.57 8.71
CA ASN A 94 -6.42 4.88 8.81
C ASN A 94 -6.51 5.38 10.27
N LYS A 95 -5.35 5.51 10.92
CA LYS A 95 -5.26 5.88 12.35
C LYS A 95 -5.71 7.31 12.62
N GLU A 96 -5.36 8.26 11.74
CA GLU A 96 -5.68 9.68 11.92
C GLU A 96 -7.20 9.93 11.87
N ALA A 97 -7.87 9.28 10.93
CA ALA A 97 -9.32 9.42 10.78
C ALA A 97 -10.12 8.42 11.63
N ASP A 98 -9.45 7.50 12.34
CA ASP A 98 -10.07 6.41 13.12
C ASP A 98 -11.10 5.64 12.30
N THR A 99 -10.71 5.19 11.09
CA THR A 99 -11.62 4.53 10.16
C THR A 99 -10.97 3.37 9.41
N TYR A 100 -11.78 2.38 9.08
CA TYR A 100 -11.42 1.27 8.19
C TYR A 100 -11.89 1.52 6.77
N VAL A 101 -11.19 0.95 5.80
CA VAL A 101 -11.66 0.89 4.41
C VAL A 101 -12.81 -0.11 4.35
N GLY A 102 -14.00 0.38 4.01
CA GLY A 102 -15.19 -0.45 3.83
C GLY A 102 -15.26 -1.05 2.43
N LYS A 103 -16.27 -1.89 2.20
CA LYS A 103 -16.48 -2.53 0.91
C LYS A 103 -16.79 -1.51 -0.18
N ILE A 104 -16.47 -1.88 -1.41
CA ILE A 104 -16.89 -1.13 -2.59
C ILE A 104 -18.40 -1.32 -2.79
N GLY A 105 -19.14 -0.22 -2.70
CA GLY A 105 -20.58 -0.18 -2.82
C GLY A 105 -21.09 -0.29 -4.26
N ALA A 106 -22.42 -0.28 -4.41
CA ALA A 106 -23.08 -0.33 -5.72
C ALA A 106 -22.80 0.95 -6.56
N ASP A 107 -22.47 2.05 -5.90
CA ASP A 107 -22.07 3.34 -6.50
C ASP A 107 -20.55 3.40 -6.76
N TYR A 108 -19.86 2.27 -6.68
CA TYR A 108 -18.40 2.12 -6.82
C TYR A 108 -17.56 2.82 -5.75
N SER A 109 -18.15 3.43 -4.73
CA SER A 109 -17.38 4.12 -3.68
C SER A 109 -16.78 3.14 -2.68
N ALA A 110 -15.50 3.33 -2.33
CA ALA A 110 -14.93 2.81 -1.11
C ALA A 110 -15.20 3.82 0.02
N VAL A 111 -16.00 3.44 1.02
CA VAL A 111 -16.41 4.36 2.09
C VAL A 111 -15.73 4.02 3.41
N PRO A 112 -15.38 5.04 4.24
CA PRO A 112 -14.88 4.83 5.58
C PRO A 112 -15.90 4.11 6.48
N ARG A 113 -15.41 3.24 7.39
CA ARG A 113 -16.18 2.54 8.41
C ARG A 113 -15.56 2.76 9.78
N ALA A 114 -16.38 3.10 10.75
CA ALA A 114 -15.91 3.40 12.11
C ALA A 114 -15.55 2.15 12.92
N SER A 115 -16.01 0.98 12.50
CA SER A 115 -15.87 -0.26 13.28
C SER A 115 -15.11 -1.32 12.49
N GLU A 116 -14.25 -2.07 13.18
CA GLU A 116 -13.53 -3.19 12.62
C GLU A 116 -14.44 -4.29 12.06
N THR A 117 -15.63 -4.46 12.63
CA THR A 117 -16.63 -5.45 12.18
C THR A 117 -17.26 -5.06 10.84
N GLU A 118 -17.21 -3.78 10.47
CA GLU A 118 -17.69 -3.26 9.18
C GLU A 118 -16.56 -3.09 8.16
N ALA A 119 -15.31 -3.32 8.59
CA ALA A 119 -14.15 -3.27 7.72
C ALA A 119 -14.27 -4.31 6.60
N GLU A 120 -13.94 -3.91 5.39
CA GLU A 120 -13.85 -4.85 4.28
C GLU A 120 -12.56 -5.67 4.38
N LYS A 121 -12.65 -6.91 3.93
CA LYS A 121 -11.49 -7.76 3.71
C LYS A 121 -10.98 -7.56 2.30
N TYR A 122 -9.72 -7.21 2.17
CA TYR A 122 -9.05 -7.02 0.89
C TYR A 122 -8.08 -8.15 0.61
N LEU A 123 -8.19 -8.76 -0.56
CA LEU A 123 -7.13 -9.61 -1.10
C LEU A 123 -6.07 -8.70 -1.74
N VAL A 124 -4.85 -8.79 -1.25
CA VAL A 124 -3.70 -8.05 -1.79
C VAL A 124 -2.90 -8.97 -2.69
N THR A 125 -2.78 -8.61 -3.96
CA THR A 125 -1.97 -9.36 -4.94
C THR A 125 -0.88 -8.46 -5.47
N SER A 126 0.38 -8.84 -5.24
CA SER A 126 1.55 -8.08 -5.67
C SER A 126 2.15 -8.67 -6.94
N SER A 127 2.56 -7.81 -7.87
CA SER A 127 3.35 -8.17 -9.06
C SER A 127 4.84 -8.22 -8.74
N ALA A 128 5.62 -8.82 -9.62
CA ALA A 128 7.08 -8.83 -9.54
C ALA A 128 7.71 -7.42 -9.64
N GLU A 129 6.97 -6.46 -10.20
CA GLU A 129 7.37 -5.05 -10.32
C GLU A 129 7.08 -4.22 -9.06
N GLY A 130 6.65 -4.85 -7.96
CA GLY A 130 6.36 -4.18 -6.69
C GLY A 130 5.02 -3.42 -6.65
N TRP A 131 4.15 -3.58 -7.65
CA TRP A 131 2.81 -3.02 -7.66
C TRP A 131 1.80 -4.03 -7.12
N SER A 132 0.84 -3.53 -6.35
CA SER A 132 -0.20 -4.37 -5.76
C SER A 132 -1.59 -3.94 -6.21
N THR A 133 -2.49 -4.90 -6.32
CA THR A 133 -3.93 -4.65 -6.44
C THR A 133 -4.61 -5.01 -5.12
N LEU A 134 -5.66 -4.25 -4.77
CA LEU A 134 -6.40 -4.36 -3.51
C LEU A 134 -7.86 -4.70 -3.86
N LYS A 135 -8.20 -5.99 -3.82
CA LYS A 135 -9.52 -6.50 -4.22
C LYS A 135 -10.44 -6.65 -3.01
N SER A 136 -11.59 -5.96 -3.02
CA SER A 136 -12.69 -6.20 -2.07
C SER A 136 -13.24 -7.62 -2.24
N THR A 137 -13.31 -8.38 -1.16
CA THR A 137 -13.75 -9.80 -1.21
C THR A 137 -15.27 -9.94 -1.21
N THR A 138 -16.00 -8.92 -0.75
CA THR A 138 -17.47 -8.93 -0.65
C THR A 138 -18.17 -7.95 -1.60
N SER A 139 -17.41 -7.30 -2.53
CA SER A 139 -18.02 -6.46 -3.55
C SER A 139 -19.05 -7.24 -4.38
N THR A 140 -20.24 -6.69 -4.51
CA THR A 140 -21.29 -7.27 -5.36
C THR A 140 -21.02 -7.09 -6.86
N ASN A 141 -20.19 -6.12 -7.21
CA ASN A 141 -19.72 -5.90 -8.58
C ASN A 141 -18.34 -6.51 -8.75
N THR A 142 -18.29 -7.75 -9.23
CA THR A 142 -17.04 -8.48 -9.40
C THR A 142 -16.13 -7.94 -10.48
N ALA A 143 -16.64 -7.16 -11.43
CA ALA A 143 -15.86 -6.50 -12.47
C ALA A 143 -15.19 -5.22 -11.97
N HIS A 144 -15.68 -4.61 -10.90
CA HIS A 144 -15.18 -3.35 -10.33
C HIS A 144 -14.89 -3.51 -8.83
N ALA A 145 -14.20 -4.58 -8.46
CA ALA A 145 -13.93 -4.93 -7.08
C ALA A 145 -12.58 -4.43 -6.54
N TRP A 146 -11.74 -3.78 -7.36
CA TRP A 146 -10.42 -3.33 -6.95
C TRP A 146 -10.39 -1.83 -6.65
N LEU A 147 -9.66 -1.43 -5.61
CA LEU A 147 -9.44 -0.01 -5.31
C LEU A 147 -8.73 0.66 -6.48
N HIS A 148 -9.26 1.81 -6.89
CA HIS A 148 -8.85 2.56 -8.07
C HIS A 148 -8.87 4.06 -7.78
N ASP A 149 -7.84 4.78 -8.20
CA ASP A 149 -7.80 6.25 -8.16
C ASP A 149 -8.43 6.82 -9.44
N ASN A 150 -9.60 7.41 -9.35
CA ASN A 150 -10.30 7.91 -10.52
C ASN A 150 -9.79 9.26 -11.07
N LYS A 151 -8.85 9.92 -10.38
CA LYS A 151 -8.26 11.24 -10.73
C LYS A 151 -9.26 12.37 -11.02
N LEU A 152 -10.54 12.11 -11.06
CA LEU A 152 -11.54 13.14 -11.31
C LEU A 152 -11.68 14.04 -10.08
N ALA A 153 -11.78 15.33 -10.28
CA ALA A 153 -11.97 16.28 -9.18
C ALA A 153 -13.42 16.28 -8.67
N PRO A 154 -13.64 16.05 -7.35
CA PRO A 154 -12.65 15.66 -6.35
C PRO A 154 -12.14 14.25 -6.60
N CYS A 155 -10.81 14.01 -6.43
CA CYS A 155 -10.21 12.72 -6.62
C CYS A 155 -10.74 11.71 -5.59
N TYR A 156 -11.40 10.65 -6.04
CA TYR A 156 -11.94 9.61 -5.17
C TYR A 156 -11.30 8.27 -5.45
N VAL A 157 -11.11 7.49 -4.37
CA VAL A 157 -10.82 6.08 -4.48
C VAL A 157 -12.14 5.32 -4.64
N VAL A 158 -12.27 4.63 -5.75
CA VAL A 158 -13.48 3.92 -6.17
C VAL A 158 -13.16 2.46 -6.50
N GLY A 159 -14.16 1.66 -6.81
CA GLY A 159 -13.98 0.32 -7.37
C GLY A 159 -13.87 0.36 -8.89
N TRP A 160 -12.88 -0.34 -9.45
CA TRP A 160 -12.72 -0.51 -10.89
C TRP A 160 -12.05 -1.84 -11.23
N ALA A 161 -11.73 -2.08 -12.53
CA ALA A 161 -11.06 -3.28 -12.99
C ALA A 161 -9.55 -3.27 -12.63
N ASP A 162 -8.98 -4.44 -12.37
CA ASP A 162 -7.55 -4.62 -12.03
C ASP A 162 -6.60 -4.41 -13.21
N THR A 163 -7.12 -4.43 -14.44
CA THR A 163 -6.33 -4.20 -15.66
C THR A 163 -5.82 -2.78 -15.78
N GLU A 164 -6.47 -1.82 -15.13
CA GLU A 164 -6.13 -0.41 -15.20
C GLU A 164 -4.92 -0.07 -14.32
N GLU A 165 -4.04 0.80 -14.83
CA GLU A 165 -2.88 1.27 -14.06
C GLU A 165 -3.29 2.02 -12.77
N ALA A 166 -4.42 2.73 -12.80
CA ALA A 166 -4.95 3.44 -11.63
C ALA A 166 -5.57 2.50 -10.56
N SER A 167 -5.68 1.20 -10.83
CA SER A 167 -6.02 0.16 -9.85
C SER A 167 -4.78 -0.51 -9.23
N LYS A 168 -3.58 -0.06 -9.59
CA LYS A 168 -2.32 -0.57 -9.08
C LYS A 168 -1.70 0.43 -8.11
N TRP A 169 -1.21 -0.08 -7.01
CA TRP A 169 -0.73 0.71 -5.89
C TRP A 169 0.64 0.23 -5.42
N LYS A 170 1.50 1.15 -5.06
CA LYS A 170 2.74 0.88 -4.34
C LYS A 170 2.46 1.06 -2.85
N ILE A 171 2.60 -0.02 -2.10
CA ILE A 171 2.41 -0.03 -0.65
C ILE A 171 3.80 0.08 -0.02
N VAL A 172 4.13 1.25 0.54
CA VAL A 172 5.48 1.57 1.02
C VAL A 172 5.49 1.62 2.54
N PRO A 173 6.34 0.82 3.23
CA PRO A 173 6.42 0.88 4.68
C PRO A 173 7.00 2.23 5.13
N THR A 174 6.40 2.82 6.16
CA THR A 174 6.88 4.07 6.77
C THR A 174 7.98 3.84 7.81
N GLY A 175 8.23 2.60 8.19
CA GLY A 175 9.08 2.24 9.33
C GLY A 175 8.34 2.28 10.68
N GLU A 176 7.09 2.72 10.70
CA GLU A 176 6.26 2.79 11.90
C GLU A 176 5.47 1.49 12.10
N GLN A 177 5.11 1.22 13.36
CA GLN A 177 4.23 0.12 13.73
C GLN A 177 3.13 0.67 14.65
N LEU A 178 1.92 0.11 14.54
CA LEU A 178 0.87 0.41 15.49
C LEU A 178 1.29 -0.15 16.86
N THR A 179 1.64 0.75 17.78
CA THR A 179 1.89 0.38 19.17
C THR A 179 0.54 0.00 19.78
N ALA A 180 0.37 -1.23 20.19
CA ALA A 180 -0.78 -1.63 20.98
C ALA A 180 -0.80 -0.75 22.23
N ILE A 181 -1.84 0.08 22.39
CA ILE A 181 -2.13 0.72 23.66
C ILE A 181 -2.58 -0.44 24.56
N LEU A 182 -1.65 -0.96 25.35
CA LEU A 182 -1.99 -1.79 26.49
C LEU A 182 -2.83 -0.89 27.42
N ASN A 183 -4.15 -0.98 27.29
CA ASN A 183 -5.03 -0.55 28.36
C ASN A 183 -4.78 -1.52 29.52
N VAL A 184 -3.79 -1.21 30.35
CA VAL A 184 -3.71 -1.74 31.71
C VAL A 184 -4.89 -1.08 32.40
N ALA A 185 -6.00 -1.78 32.45
CA ALA A 185 -7.05 -1.47 33.41
C ALA A 185 -6.40 -1.72 34.76
N ASP A 186 -6.11 -0.65 35.48
CA ASP A 186 -5.78 -0.72 36.90
C ASP A 186 -6.98 -1.35 37.60
N GLU A 187 -6.74 -2.55 38.21
CA GLU A 187 -7.63 -3.15 39.19
C GLU A 187 -7.53 -2.42 40.53
#